data_d789d08c685a671a70e06656026cd0a5
#
_entry.id   d789d08c685a671a70e06656026cd0a5
#
_cell.length_a   1.000
_cell.length_b   1.000
_cell.length_c   1.000
_cell.angle_alpha   90.00
_cell.angle_beta   90.00
_cell.angle_gamma   90.00
#
_symmetry.space_group_name_H-M   'P 1'
#
loop_
_entity.id
_entity.type
_entity.pdbx_description
1 polymer ?
#
loop_
_entity_poly.entity_id
_entity_poly.type
_entity_poly.pdbx_seq_one_letter_code
_entity_poly.pdbx_strand_id
1 'polypeptide(L)'
;MSAMHIAGQNLELNQQGHLVRFDDWTKEVAEALAEKEGLTLSDSHWRVIDYLRGYYTKFETSPSPRLIVKDVGHELTRNAPCTRKTLDALFPGGGCRQACRIAGLPEYY
;
A
#
# COMPACT_ATOMS: atom_id res chain seq x y z
N MET A 1 -13.92 -3.35 -14.55
CA MET A 1 -13.91 -2.67 -13.24
C MET A 1 -14.76 -3.43 -12.26
N SER A 2 -14.38 -3.46 -11.02
CA SER A 2 -15.14 -4.10 -9.97
C SER A 2 -15.40 -3.11 -8.85
N ALA A 3 -16.35 -3.44 -7.98
CA ALA A 3 -16.73 -2.60 -6.86
C ALA A 3 -16.66 -3.42 -5.58
N MET A 4 -16.29 -2.78 -4.49
CA MET A 4 -16.30 -3.37 -3.16
C MET A 4 -17.14 -2.51 -2.24
N HIS A 5 -17.88 -3.16 -1.35
CA HIS A 5 -18.63 -2.45 -0.31
C HIS A 5 -17.87 -2.58 0.99
N ILE A 6 -17.31 -1.47 1.46
CA ILE A 6 -16.48 -1.44 2.67
C ILE A 6 -16.88 -0.26 3.52
N ALA A 7 -17.10 -0.47 4.82
CA ALA A 7 -17.42 0.59 5.78
C ALA A 7 -18.59 1.47 5.34
N GLY A 8 -19.60 0.86 4.71
CA GLY A 8 -20.78 1.57 4.25
C GLY A 8 -20.62 2.31 2.93
N GLN A 9 -19.49 2.12 2.25
CA GLN A 9 -19.18 2.77 0.98
C GLN A 9 -19.03 1.77 -0.14
N ASN A 10 -19.46 2.15 -1.34
CA ASN A 10 -19.18 1.40 -2.56
C ASN A 10 -17.91 1.96 -3.19
N LEU A 11 -16.88 1.14 -3.27
CA LEU A 11 -15.58 1.54 -3.79
C LEU A 11 -15.37 0.93 -5.17
N GLU A 12 -14.88 1.73 -6.11
CA GLU A 12 -14.54 1.24 -7.44
C GLU A 12 -13.07 0.83 -7.49
N LEU A 13 -12.81 -0.35 -8.05
CA LEU A 13 -11.46 -0.87 -8.25
C LEU A 13 -11.23 -1.05 -9.75
N ASN A 14 -10.01 -0.77 -10.21
CA ASN A 14 -9.64 -1.03 -11.59
C ASN A 14 -9.34 -2.51 -11.80
N GLN A 15 -8.94 -2.89 -13.01
CA GLN A 15 -8.69 -4.30 -13.37
C GLN A 15 -7.56 -4.92 -12.55
N GLN A 16 -6.62 -4.12 -12.08
CA GLN A 16 -5.50 -4.59 -11.27
C GLN A 16 -5.82 -4.59 -9.77
N GLY A 17 -7.03 -4.17 -9.38
CA GLY A 17 -7.44 -4.13 -7.99
C GLY A 17 -7.06 -2.86 -7.25
N HIS A 18 -6.63 -1.82 -7.97
CA HIS A 18 -6.34 -0.53 -7.37
C HIS A 18 -7.61 0.30 -7.21
N LEU A 19 -7.67 1.07 -6.13
CA LEU A 19 -8.78 1.99 -5.86
C LEU A 19 -8.78 3.10 -6.92
N VAL A 20 -9.91 3.29 -7.59
CA VAL A 20 -10.02 4.29 -8.66
C VAL A 20 -9.94 5.72 -8.11
N ARG A 21 -10.54 5.95 -6.95
CA ARG A 21 -10.55 7.27 -6.32
C ARG A 21 -9.68 7.29 -5.08
N PHE A 22 -8.58 8.00 -5.16
CA PHE A 22 -7.62 8.11 -4.06
C PHE A 22 -8.27 8.60 -2.76
N ASP A 23 -9.22 9.53 -2.86
CA ASP A 23 -9.86 10.14 -1.69
C ASP A 23 -10.89 9.22 -1.01
N ASP A 24 -11.28 8.12 -1.64
CA ASP A 24 -12.21 7.16 -1.05
C ASP A 24 -11.53 6.25 -0.03
N TRP A 25 -10.21 6.32 0.08
CA TRP A 25 -9.45 5.46 0.97
C TRP A 25 -9.61 5.89 2.44
N THR A 26 -9.73 4.90 3.33
CA THR A 26 -9.67 5.07 4.77
C THR A 26 -8.84 3.93 5.35
N LYS A 27 -8.54 3.99 6.65
CA LYS A 27 -7.83 2.89 7.31
C LYS A 27 -8.62 1.59 7.25
N GLU A 28 -9.94 1.69 7.38
CA GLU A 28 -10.83 0.53 7.25
C GLU A 28 -10.75 -0.08 5.86
N VAL A 29 -10.64 0.75 4.83
CA VAL A 29 -10.45 0.29 3.45
C VAL A 29 -9.14 -0.49 3.33
N ALA A 30 -8.05 0.05 3.90
CA ALA A 30 -6.76 -0.63 3.87
C ALA A 30 -6.82 -1.99 4.57
N GLU A 31 -7.45 -2.05 5.73
CA GLU A 31 -7.59 -3.31 6.48
C GLU A 31 -8.42 -4.32 5.71
N ALA A 32 -9.50 -3.89 5.07
CA ALA A 32 -10.35 -4.78 4.29
C ALA A 32 -9.63 -5.30 3.04
N LEU A 33 -8.89 -4.44 2.36
CA LEU A 33 -8.10 -4.86 1.19
C LEU A 33 -7.00 -5.84 1.60
N ALA A 34 -6.34 -5.59 2.74
CA ALA A 34 -5.31 -6.49 3.25
C ALA A 34 -5.92 -7.84 3.63
N GLU A 35 -7.05 -7.85 4.31
CA GLU A 35 -7.73 -9.08 4.69
C GLU A 35 -8.13 -9.92 3.48
N LYS A 36 -8.59 -9.26 2.42
CA LYS A 36 -8.94 -9.92 1.17
C LYS A 36 -7.74 -10.64 0.57
N GLU A 37 -6.54 -10.11 0.77
CA GLU A 37 -5.29 -10.70 0.27
C GLU A 37 -4.61 -11.60 1.31
N GLY A 38 -5.26 -11.85 2.44
CA GLY A 38 -4.70 -12.71 3.47
C GLY A 38 -3.59 -12.09 4.30
N LEU A 39 -3.55 -10.76 4.35
CA LEU A 39 -2.49 -10.02 5.02
C LEU A 39 -3.02 -9.31 6.27
N THR A 40 -2.27 -9.41 7.37
CA THR A 40 -2.54 -8.65 8.58
C THR A 40 -1.58 -7.47 8.67
N LEU A 41 -2.11 -6.26 8.81
CA LEU A 41 -1.29 -5.06 8.83
C LEU A 41 -0.64 -4.85 10.20
N SER A 42 0.69 -4.72 10.22
CA SER A 42 1.47 -4.40 11.40
C SER A 42 1.92 -2.93 11.32
N ASP A 43 2.61 -2.47 12.36
CA ASP A 43 3.15 -1.10 12.37
C ASP A 43 4.06 -0.85 11.17
N SER A 44 4.86 -1.82 10.78
CA SER A 44 5.73 -1.70 9.60
C SER A 44 4.93 -1.52 8.33
N HIS A 45 3.83 -2.25 8.18
CA HIS A 45 2.93 -2.10 7.02
C HIS A 45 2.36 -0.68 6.99
N TRP A 46 1.89 -0.16 8.14
CA TRP A 46 1.34 1.18 8.21
C TRP A 46 2.36 2.25 7.86
N ARG A 47 3.62 2.07 8.23
CA ARG A 47 4.69 3.00 7.86
C ARG A 47 4.84 3.11 6.35
N VAL A 48 4.83 1.98 5.65
CA VAL A 48 4.91 1.95 4.19
C VAL A 48 3.66 2.60 3.59
N ILE A 49 2.48 2.27 4.10
CA ILE A 49 1.21 2.83 3.60
C ILE A 49 1.20 4.36 3.75
N ASP A 50 1.56 4.87 4.91
CA ASP A 50 1.59 6.31 5.14
C ASP A 50 2.58 7.00 4.21
N TYR A 51 3.75 6.40 3.98
CA TYR A 51 4.73 6.94 3.07
C TYR A 51 4.19 6.98 1.63
N LEU A 52 3.57 5.90 1.18
CA LEU A 52 3.01 5.82 -0.16
C LEU A 52 1.94 6.89 -0.39
N ARG A 53 1.03 7.05 0.55
CA ARG A 53 -0.03 8.04 0.41
C ARG A 53 0.52 9.47 0.46
N GLY A 54 1.47 9.74 1.34
CA GLY A 54 2.13 11.04 1.41
C GLY A 54 2.88 11.37 0.12
N TYR A 55 3.57 10.38 -0.43
CA TYR A 55 4.30 10.54 -1.68
C TYR A 55 3.34 10.83 -2.85
N TYR A 56 2.25 10.05 -2.94
CA TYR A 56 1.28 10.25 -4.01
C TYR A 56 0.60 11.61 -3.91
N THR A 57 0.26 12.05 -2.71
CA THR A 57 -0.35 13.36 -2.49
C THR A 57 0.56 14.48 -2.99
N LYS A 58 1.86 14.31 -2.82
CA LYS A 58 2.84 15.33 -3.18
C LYS A 58 3.24 15.28 -4.66
N PHE A 59 3.41 14.09 -5.21
CA PHE A 59 3.98 13.91 -6.55
C PHE A 59 3.02 13.34 -7.58
N GLU A 60 1.83 12.91 -7.16
CA GLU A 60 0.80 12.31 -8.01
C GLU A 60 1.28 11.04 -8.74
N THR A 61 2.24 10.33 -8.15
CA THR A 61 2.75 9.07 -8.67
C THR A 61 3.21 8.21 -7.49
N SER A 62 3.40 6.91 -7.74
CA SER A 62 3.90 6.02 -6.70
C SER A 62 5.43 6.04 -6.66
N PRO A 63 6.04 5.90 -5.47
CA PRO A 63 7.50 5.79 -5.37
C PRO A 63 7.98 4.43 -5.84
N SER A 64 9.24 4.36 -6.30
CA SER A 64 9.87 3.09 -6.62
C SER A 64 10.20 2.33 -5.34
N PRO A 65 10.38 0.99 -5.43
CA PRO A 65 10.83 0.22 -4.25
C PRO A 65 12.12 0.76 -3.64
N ARG A 66 13.03 1.27 -4.48
CA ARG A 66 14.30 1.85 -4.00
C ARG A 66 14.06 3.06 -3.11
N LEU A 67 13.11 3.94 -3.48
CA LEU A 67 12.78 5.11 -2.68
C LEU A 67 12.15 4.72 -1.36
N ILE A 68 11.28 3.70 -1.36
CA ILE A 68 10.64 3.23 -0.14
C ILE A 68 11.73 2.72 0.83
N VAL A 69 12.64 1.91 0.34
CA VAL A 69 13.74 1.38 1.15
C VAL A 69 14.62 2.51 1.69
N LYS A 70 14.92 3.50 0.86
CA LYS A 70 15.76 4.63 1.26
C LYS A 70 15.10 5.48 2.33
N ASP A 71 13.82 5.80 2.17
CA ASP A 71 13.16 6.79 3.02
C ASP A 71 12.56 6.21 4.29
N VAL A 72 12.04 4.99 4.25
CA VAL A 72 11.39 4.38 5.42
C VAL A 72 12.03 3.07 5.85
N GLY A 73 13.03 2.58 5.14
CA GLY A 73 13.65 1.30 5.45
C GLY A 73 14.20 1.22 6.86
N HIS A 74 14.80 2.29 7.35
CA HIS A 74 15.36 2.33 8.71
C HIS A 74 14.28 2.22 9.79
N GLU A 75 13.03 2.53 9.48
CA GLU A 75 11.91 2.35 10.39
C GLU A 75 11.34 0.93 10.34
N LEU A 76 11.63 0.19 9.26
CA LEU A 76 11.14 -1.17 9.09
C LEU A 76 12.06 -2.21 9.73
N THR A 77 13.36 -1.93 9.74
CA THR A 77 14.36 -2.82 10.31
C THR A 77 15.29 -2.02 11.21
N ARG A 78 15.54 -2.50 12.42
CA ARG A 78 16.38 -1.77 13.37
C ARG A 78 17.84 -2.21 13.34
N ASN A 79 18.09 -3.51 13.17
CA ASN A 79 19.41 -4.09 13.29
C ASN A 79 19.87 -4.81 12.03
N ALA A 80 19.17 -4.64 10.92
CA ALA A 80 19.48 -5.29 9.66
C ALA A 80 19.26 -4.32 8.53
N PRO A 81 20.01 -4.43 7.42
CA PRO A 81 19.74 -3.57 6.26
C PRO A 81 18.37 -3.88 5.67
N CYS A 82 17.62 -2.84 5.37
CA CYS A 82 16.36 -2.98 4.66
C CYS A 82 16.67 -3.06 3.17
N THR A 83 16.08 -4.04 2.51
CA THR A 83 16.24 -4.24 1.08
C THR A 83 14.86 -4.43 0.45
N ARG A 84 14.82 -4.55 -0.88
CA ARG A 84 13.60 -4.88 -1.57
C ARG A 84 12.98 -6.18 -1.06
N LYS A 85 13.81 -7.13 -0.62
CA LYS A 85 13.33 -8.39 -0.03
C LYS A 85 12.53 -8.14 1.24
N THR A 86 12.87 -7.11 2.00
CA THR A 86 12.12 -6.73 3.21
C THR A 86 10.71 -6.31 2.84
N LEU A 87 10.56 -5.52 1.76
CA LEU A 87 9.25 -5.12 1.26
C LEU A 87 8.46 -6.33 0.77
N ASP A 88 9.11 -7.25 0.05
CA ASP A 88 8.46 -8.46 -0.45
C ASP A 88 8.00 -9.36 0.69
N ALA A 89 8.71 -9.37 1.81
CA ALA A 89 8.32 -10.14 3.00
C ALA A 89 7.12 -9.50 3.70
N LEU A 90 7.06 -8.17 3.77
CA LEU A 90 5.92 -7.45 4.35
C LEU A 90 4.67 -7.57 3.45
N PHE A 91 4.86 -7.56 2.15
CA PHE A 91 3.77 -7.61 1.17
C PHE A 91 3.99 -8.77 0.21
N PRO A 92 3.77 -10.01 0.66
CA PRO A 92 4.11 -11.20 -0.13
C PRO A 92 3.28 -11.38 -1.39
N GLY A 93 2.17 -10.66 -1.52
CA GLY A 93 1.32 -10.74 -2.71
C GLY A 93 1.71 -9.80 -3.83
N GLY A 94 2.95 -9.28 -3.84
CA GLY A 94 3.40 -8.40 -4.91
C GLY A 94 4.34 -7.29 -4.48
N GLY A 95 4.79 -7.30 -3.24
CA GLY A 95 5.73 -6.29 -2.74
C GLY A 95 5.15 -4.88 -2.83
N CYS A 96 5.89 -3.98 -3.49
CA CYS A 96 5.48 -2.59 -3.65
C CYS A 96 4.12 -2.46 -4.35
N ARG A 97 3.81 -3.33 -5.29
CA ARG A 97 2.52 -3.31 -5.99
C ARG A 97 1.37 -3.61 -5.04
N GLN A 98 1.53 -4.62 -4.19
CA GLN A 98 0.52 -4.95 -3.19
C GLN A 98 0.38 -3.80 -2.19
N ALA A 99 1.48 -3.21 -1.76
CA ALA A 99 1.46 -2.07 -0.85
C ALA A 99 0.69 -0.90 -1.45
N CYS A 100 0.89 -0.62 -2.74
CA CYS A 100 0.16 0.45 -3.43
C CYS A 100 -1.34 0.18 -3.49
N ARG A 101 -1.74 -1.08 -3.76
CA ARG A 101 -3.16 -1.44 -3.76
C ARG A 101 -3.80 -1.20 -2.39
N ILE A 102 -3.15 -1.64 -1.33
CA ILE A 102 -3.67 -1.51 0.03
C ILE A 102 -3.67 -0.04 0.46
N ALA A 103 -2.68 0.73 0.04
CA ALA A 103 -2.60 2.16 0.35
C ALA A 103 -3.59 3.01 -0.46
N GLY A 104 -4.34 2.40 -1.38
CA GLY A 104 -5.37 3.11 -2.14
C GLY A 104 -4.84 3.99 -3.25
N LEU A 105 -3.60 3.76 -3.72
CA LEU A 105 -3.09 4.48 -4.87
C LEU A 105 -3.78 3.99 -6.14
N PRO A 106 -4.23 4.91 -7.03
CA PRO A 106 -4.95 4.48 -8.25
C PRO A 106 -4.08 3.73 -9.24
N GLU A 107 -2.77 3.94 -9.20
CA GLU A 107 -1.85 3.35 -10.14
C GLU A 107 -0.55 2.95 -9.45
N TYR A 108 0.18 2.03 -10.11
CA TYR A 108 1.51 1.60 -9.69
C TYR A 108 2.48 1.78 -10.83
N TYR A 109 3.59 2.38 -10.57
CA TYR A 109 4.67 2.54 -11.54
C TYR A 109 5.96 1.96 -11.01
#